data_54e6a723c936faeac64afcc901b2577c
#
_entry.id   54e6a723c936faeac64afcc901b2577c
#
_cell.length_a   1.000
_cell.length_b   1.000
_cell.length_c   1.000
_cell.angle_alpha   90.00
_cell.angle_beta   90.00
_cell.angle_gamma   90.00
#
_symmetry.space_group_name_H-M   'P 1'
#
loop_
_entity.id
_entity.type
_entity.pdbx_description
1 polymer ?
#
loop_
_entity_poly.entity_id
_entity_poly.type
_entity_poly.pdbx_seq_one_letter_code
_entity_poly.pdbx_strand_id
1 'polypeptide(L)' 'STIFKLTELEGFSFKEISESTGITVNTLISRKRYAVLHLRKRLARLYDELLNDN' A
#
# COMPACT_ATOMS: atom_id res chain seq x y z
N SER A 1 -2.45 -3.81 3.27
CA SER A 1 -3.61 -3.10 2.70
C SER A 1 -4.18 -3.85 1.50
N THR A 2 -5.49 -3.97 1.44
CA THR A 2 -6.20 -4.61 0.32
C THR A 2 -5.94 -3.89 -1.01
N ILE A 3 -5.92 -2.56 -1.00
CA ILE A 3 -5.69 -1.76 -2.21
C ILE A 3 -4.27 -1.99 -2.75
N PHE A 4 -3.27 -1.95 -1.89
CA PHE A 4 -1.89 -2.23 -2.27
C PHE A 4 -1.77 -3.64 -2.88
N LYS A 5 -2.36 -4.62 -2.23
CA LYS A 5 -2.35 -6.01 -2.69
C LYS A 5 -2.97 -6.16 -4.08
N LEU A 6 -4.13 -5.56 -4.30
CA LEU A 6 -4.83 -5.65 -5.59
C LEU A 6 -4.04 -4.99 -6.72
N THR A 7 -3.42 -3.83 -6.46
CA THR A 7 -2.69 -3.10 -7.51
C THR A 7 -1.31 -3.66 -7.78
N GLU A 8 -0.56 -4.07 -6.77
CA GLU A 8 0.84 -4.47 -6.92
C GLU A 8 1.03 -5.98 -7.03
N LEU A 9 0.23 -6.76 -6.31
CA LEU A 9 0.39 -8.21 -6.27
C LEU A 9 -0.53 -8.95 -7.24
N GLU A 10 -1.72 -8.45 -7.47
CA GLU A 10 -2.71 -9.10 -8.33
C GLU A 10 -2.89 -8.42 -9.69
N GLY A 11 -2.28 -7.25 -9.89
CA GLY A 11 -2.22 -6.58 -11.18
C GLY A 11 -3.49 -5.86 -11.61
N PHE A 12 -4.44 -5.61 -10.72
CA PHE A 12 -5.63 -4.85 -11.04
C PHE A 12 -5.32 -3.36 -11.15
N SER A 13 -5.91 -2.68 -12.15
CA SER A 13 -5.80 -1.24 -12.26
C SER A 13 -6.74 -0.53 -11.28
N PHE A 14 -6.42 0.73 -10.95
CA PHE A 14 -7.32 1.54 -10.12
C PHE A 14 -8.70 1.68 -10.75
N LYS A 15 -8.77 1.81 -12.08
CA LYS A 15 -10.04 1.91 -12.79
C LYS A 15 -10.89 0.66 -12.59
N GLU A 16 -10.31 -0.52 -12.73
CA GLU A 16 -11.00 -1.78 -12.52
C GLU A 16 -11.50 -1.93 -11.10
N ILE A 17 -10.66 -1.60 -10.12
CA ILE A 17 -11.04 -1.65 -8.71
C ILE A 17 -12.15 -0.65 -8.41
N SER A 18 -12.06 0.57 -8.96
CA SER A 18 -13.08 1.59 -8.79
C SER A 18 -14.44 1.13 -9.33
N GLU A 19 -14.46 0.52 -10.50
CA GLU A 19 -15.70 0.01 -11.11
C GLU A 19 -16.31 -1.13 -10.28
N SER A 20 -15.48 -2.00 -9.72
CA SER A 20 -15.94 -3.14 -8.92
C SER A 20 -16.43 -2.76 -7.53
N THR A 21 -15.80 -1.77 -6.90
CA THR A 21 -16.07 -1.43 -5.50
C THR A 21 -16.94 -0.19 -5.31
N GLY A 22 -17.10 0.64 -6.35
CA GLY A 22 -17.78 1.92 -6.24
C GLY A 22 -16.96 3.01 -5.54
N ILE A 23 -15.70 2.73 -5.21
CA ILE A 23 -14.78 3.70 -4.60
C ILE A 23 -14.08 4.49 -5.70
N THR A 24 -14.01 5.82 -5.57
CA THR A 24 -13.37 6.65 -6.60
C THR A 24 -11.89 6.35 -6.74
N VAL A 25 -11.35 6.56 -7.95
CA VAL A 25 -9.93 6.37 -8.24
C VAL A 25 -9.05 7.22 -7.31
N ASN A 26 -9.44 8.49 -7.06
CA ASN A 26 -8.69 9.36 -6.15
C ASN A 26 -8.60 8.79 -4.74
N THR A 27 -9.69 8.23 -4.24
CA THR A 27 -9.71 7.58 -2.92
C THR A 27 -8.79 6.36 -2.91
N LEU A 28 -8.82 5.55 -3.96
CA LEU A 28 -7.96 4.37 -4.07
C LEU A 28 -6.47 4.75 -4.10
N ILE A 29 -6.12 5.80 -4.84
CA ILE A 29 -4.75 6.32 -4.88
C ILE A 29 -4.30 6.76 -3.49
N SER A 30 -5.14 7.50 -2.78
CA SER A 30 -4.83 7.96 -1.42
C SER A 30 -4.63 6.81 -0.45
N ARG A 31 -5.49 5.80 -0.50
CA ARG A 31 -5.37 4.60 0.34
C ARG A 31 -4.08 3.84 0.06
N LYS A 32 -3.71 3.70 -1.21
CA LYS A 32 -2.45 3.05 -1.57
C LYS A 32 -1.25 3.83 -1.05
N ARG A 33 -1.26 5.17 -1.16
CA ARG A 33 -0.19 6.01 -0.62
C ARG A 33 -0.02 5.83 0.88
N TYR A 34 -1.11 5.78 1.62
CA TYR A 34 -1.07 5.52 3.06
C TYR A 34 -0.49 4.15 3.37
N ALA A 35 -0.90 3.12 2.64
CA ALA A 35 -0.38 1.78 2.83
C ALA A 35 1.14 1.71 2.58
N VAL A 36 1.61 2.34 1.51
CA VAL A 36 3.04 2.40 1.18
C VAL A 36 3.81 3.17 2.26
N LEU A 37 3.26 4.29 2.73
CA LEU A 37 3.90 5.08 3.78
C LEU A 37 4.05 4.28 5.07
N HIS A 38 3.00 3.58 5.48
CA HIS A 38 3.05 2.71 6.65
C HIS A 38 4.08 1.60 6.49
N LEU A 39 4.12 0.98 5.33
CA LEU A 39 5.07 -0.09 5.04
C LEU A 39 6.51 0.42 5.13
N ARG A 40 6.78 1.59 4.56
CA ARG A 40 8.11 2.22 4.64
C ARG A 40 8.55 2.47 6.08
N LYS A 41 7.64 2.97 6.90
CA LYS A 41 7.93 3.23 8.32
C LYS A 41 8.25 1.93 9.06
N ARG A 42 7.49 0.89 8.81
CA ARG A 42 7.72 -0.42 9.45
C ARG A 42 9.06 -1.02 9.01
N LEU A 43 9.36 -0.95 7.72
CA LEU A 43 10.63 -1.45 7.20
C LEU A 43 11.83 -0.67 7.76
N ALA A 44 11.72 0.65 7.84
CA ALA A 44 12.78 1.47 8.42
C ALA A 44 13.05 1.09 9.86
N ARG A 45 11.99 0.83 10.64
CA ARG A 45 12.12 0.40 12.03
C ARG A 45 12.79 -0.98 12.15
N LEU A 46 12.39 -1.92 11.28
CA LEU A 46 13.00 -3.24 11.25
C LEU A 46 14.48 -3.19 10.88
N TYR A 47 14.83 -2.40 9.88
CA TYR A 47 16.23 -2.19 9.50
C TYR A 47 17.03 -1.60 10.65
N ASP A 48 16.47 -0.62 11.34
CA ASP A 48 17.13 0.00 12.48
C ASP A 48 17.40 -1.02 13.59
N GLU A 49 16.42 -1.84 13.92
CA GLU A 49 16.56 -2.91 14.91
C GLU A 49 17.61 -3.94 14.53
N LEU A 50 17.65 -4.35 13.25
CA LEU A 50 18.59 -5.37 12.77
C LEU A 50 20.01 -4.84 12.69
N LEU A 51 20.21 -3.58 12.29
CA LEU A 51 21.54 -3.02 12.06
C LEU A 51 22.13 -2.39 13.32
N ASN A 52 21.31 -1.93 14.24
CA ASN A 52 21.76 -1.24 15.46
C ASN A 52 21.49 -2.03 16.74
N ASP A 53 21.07 -3.27 16.60
CA ASP A 53 20.82 -4.15 17.75
C ASP A 53 22.12 -4.78 18.22
N ASN A 54 22.69 -4.22 19.25
CA ASN A 54 23.87 -4.75 19.91
C ASN A 54 23.57 -5.05 21.37
#